data_d1df23f8f89750335bab30e57d79385e
#
_entry.id   d1df23f8f89750335bab30e57d79385e
#
_cell.length_a   1.000
_cell.length_b   1.000
_cell.length_c   1.000
_cell.angle_alpha   90.00
_cell.angle_beta   90.00
_cell.angle_gamma   90.00
#
_symmetry.space_group_name_H-M   'P 1'
#
loop_
_entity.id
_entity.type
_entity.pdbx_description
1 polymer ?
#
loop_
_entity_poly.entity_id
_entity_poly.type
_entity_poly.pdbx_seq_one_letter_code
_entity_poly.pdbx_strand_id
1 'polypeptide(L)'
;MLTIWVYYFFRDPDRTIIGDDNYLVSPADGEIIKVEEVDGPKEVGLENKKFKKISIFMNVFDCHVNRTPCSGTVEDILYKPGKFFNASLDKASEENERNYYKIKDKHGNDIIVVQIAGLVARRIVCETNKNQELNQGDRIGMIRFGSRADVYYENYEPLVKVGQTAISGETLLAKK
;
A
#
# COMPACT_ATOMS: atom_id res chain seq x y z
N MET A 1 -0.23 1.43 -30.55
CA MET A 1 -0.65 2.22 -29.35
C MET A 1 -0.85 1.36 -28.11
N LEU A 2 -1.66 0.30 -28.13
CA LEU A 2 -1.91 -0.58 -26.98
C LEU A 2 -0.62 -1.19 -26.41
N THR A 3 0.27 -1.69 -27.26
CA THR A 3 1.54 -2.31 -26.86
C THR A 3 2.43 -1.33 -26.07
N ILE A 4 2.55 -0.08 -26.54
CA ILE A 4 3.33 0.96 -25.85
C ILE A 4 2.75 1.25 -24.47
N TRP A 5 1.43 1.34 -24.37
CA TRP A 5 0.75 1.55 -23.09
C TRP A 5 0.98 0.38 -22.12
N VAL A 6 0.97 -0.86 -22.59
CA VAL A 6 1.27 -2.04 -21.77
C VAL A 6 2.69 -1.95 -21.22
N TYR A 7 3.70 -1.62 -22.03
CA TYR A 7 5.08 -1.42 -21.55
C TYR A 7 5.14 -0.30 -20.52
N TYR A 8 4.47 0.82 -20.76
CA TYR A 8 4.41 1.94 -19.82
C TYR A 8 3.75 1.55 -18.50
N PHE A 9 2.67 0.77 -18.54
CA PHE A 9 1.95 0.30 -17.36
C PHE A 9 2.82 -0.59 -16.46
N PHE A 10 3.57 -1.51 -17.05
CA PHE A 10 4.42 -2.45 -16.32
C PHE A 10 5.82 -1.90 -16.02
N ARG A 11 6.03 -0.59 -16.16
CA ARG A 11 7.30 0.03 -15.80
C ARG A 11 7.57 -0.12 -14.31
N ASP A 12 8.84 -0.23 -13.97
CA ASP A 12 9.33 -0.24 -12.59
C ASP A 12 10.55 0.66 -12.52
N PRO A 13 10.35 1.98 -12.38
CA PRO A 13 11.45 2.93 -12.32
C PRO A 13 12.25 2.77 -11.03
N ASP A 14 13.55 3.05 -11.11
CA ASP A 14 14.38 3.18 -9.93
C ASP A 14 13.84 4.28 -9.03
N ARG A 15 13.94 4.07 -7.71
CA ARG A 15 13.43 5.00 -6.69
C ARG A 15 14.55 5.40 -5.75
N THR A 16 14.53 6.67 -5.37
CA THR A 16 15.45 7.19 -4.36
C THR A 16 14.85 6.99 -2.98
N ILE A 17 15.25 5.91 -2.30
CA ILE A 17 14.76 5.57 -0.97
C ILE A 17 15.58 6.32 0.08
N ILE A 18 14.91 6.96 1.04
CA ILE A 18 15.57 7.70 2.11
C ILE A 18 16.35 6.78 3.07
N GLY A 19 15.85 5.56 3.29
CA GLY A 19 16.49 4.58 4.18
C GLY A 19 16.52 5.01 5.65
N ASP A 20 15.49 5.72 6.10
CA ASP A 20 15.35 6.20 7.49
C ASP A 20 14.10 5.60 8.14
N ASP A 21 14.32 4.76 9.15
CA ASP A 21 13.26 4.05 9.88
C ASP A 21 12.36 4.97 10.73
N ASN A 22 12.66 6.27 10.84
CA ASN A 22 11.76 7.25 11.46
C ASN A 22 10.65 7.73 10.53
N TYR A 23 10.68 7.35 9.26
CA TYR A 23 9.67 7.74 8.28
C TYR A 23 9.02 6.52 7.65
N LEU A 24 7.74 6.65 7.32
CA LEU A 24 7.03 5.75 6.42
C LEU A 24 7.01 6.37 5.04
N VAL A 25 7.47 5.63 4.02
CA VAL A 25 7.40 6.05 2.62
C VAL A 25 6.14 5.50 1.94
N SER A 26 5.73 6.12 0.84
CA SER A 26 4.57 5.67 0.09
C SER A 26 4.77 4.28 -0.50
N PRO A 27 3.81 3.34 -0.33
CA PRO A 27 3.87 2.04 -0.97
C PRO A 27 3.46 2.08 -2.44
N ALA A 28 2.89 3.18 -2.93
CA ALA A 28 2.31 3.28 -4.26
C ALA A 28 2.48 4.67 -4.87
N ASP A 29 2.50 4.74 -6.21
CA ASP A 29 2.26 5.98 -6.94
C ASP A 29 0.77 6.27 -6.96
N GLY A 30 0.37 7.53 -6.89
CA GLY A 30 -1.03 7.91 -7.03
C GLY A 30 -1.43 9.13 -6.24
N GLU A 31 -2.73 9.33 -6.09
CA GLU A 31 -3.31 10.43 -5.33
C GLU A 31 -3.73 9.96 -3.93
N ILE A 32 -3.38 10.74 -2.91
CA ILE A 32 -3.84 10.52 -1.55
C ILE A 32 -5.31 10.91 -1.46
N ILE A 33 -6.18 9.93 -1.28
CA ILE A 33 -7.64 10.14 -1.23
C ILE A 33 -8.20 10.15 0.19
N LYS A 34 -7.46 9.62 1.19
CA LYS A 34 -7.86 9.61 2.60
C LYS A 34 -6.67 9.69 3.54
N VAL A 35 -6.85 10.42 4.64
CA VAL A 35 -6.00 10.43 5.83
C VAL A 35 -6.94 10.48 7.03
N GLU A 36 -7.06 9.38 7.78
CA GLU A 36 -8.06 9.24 8.84
C GLU A 36 -7.61 8.30 9.97
N GLU A 37 -8.25 8.38 11.14
CA GLU A 37 -8.12 7.40 12.21
C GLU A 37 -9.24 6.37 12.10
N VAL A 38 -8.88 5.08 12.19
CA VAL A 38 -9.81 3.97 12.02
C VAL A 38 -9.46 2.82 12.96
N ASP A 39 -10.37 1.88 13.11
CA ASP A 39 -10.04 0.59 13.72
C ASP A 39 -9.14 -0.22 12.77
N GLY A 40 -8.27 -1.02 13.34
CA GLY A 40 -7.39 -1.89 12.55
C GLY A 40 -8.17 -2.92 11.74
N PRO A 41 -7.56 -3.48 10.68
CA PRO A 41 -8.24 -4.46 9.85
C PRO A 41 -8.53 -5.75 10.63
N LYS A 42 -9.81 -6.14 10.68
CA LYS A 42 -10.27 -7.38 11.34
C LYS A 42 -9.68 -8.65 10.72
N GLU A 43 -9.37 -8.59 9.43
CA GLU A 43 -8.81 -9.71 8.68
C GLU A 43 -7.45 -10.15 9.23
N VAL A 44 -6.70 -9.24 9.83
CA VAL A 44 -5.41 -9.53 10.46
C VAL A 44 -5.47 -9.48 11.99
N GLY A 45 -6.70 -9.51 12.57
CA GLY A 45 -6.93 -9.60 14.02
C GLY A 45 -6.59 -8.32 14.80
N LEU A 46 -6.75 -7.16 14.19
CA LEU A 46 -6.37 -5.88 14.79
C LEU A 46 -7.56 -4.92 14.99
N GLU A 47 -8.80 -5.41 14.92
CA GLU A 47 -10.04 -4.62 15.02
C GLU A 47 -10.21 -3.89 16.35
N ASN A 48 -9.53 -4.33 17.41
CA ASN A 48 -9.60 -3.71 18.73
C ASN A 48 -8.51 -2.63 18.96
N LYS A 49 -7.73 -2.32 17.93
CA LYS A 49 -6.60 -1.38 18.00
C LYS A 49 -6.84 -0.23 17.03
N LYS A 50 -6.57 1.01 17.47
CA LYS A 50 -6.68 2.20 16.63
C LYS A 50 -5.45 2.38 15.77
N PHE A 51 -5.66 2.73 14.51
CA PHE A 51 -4.63 3.03 13.53
C PHE A 51 -4.92 4.34 12.81
N LYS A 52 -3.88 5.02 12.39
CA LYS A 52 -3.99 6.03 11.33
C LYS A 52 -3.93 5.31 9.99
N LYS A 53 -4.75 5.75 9.03
CA LYS A 53 -4.81 5.15 7.69
C LYS A 53 -4.61 6.21 6.63
N ILE A 54 -3.75 5.91 5.67
CA ILE A 54 -3.60 6.68 4.44
C ILE A 54 -4.00 5.79 3.28
N SER A 55 -4.88 6.30 2.40
CA SER A 55 -5.33 5.60 1.20
C SER A 55 -4.82 6.32 -0.04
N ILE A 56 -4.22 5.57 -0.95
CA ILE A 56 -3.60 6.06 -2.18
C ILE A 56 -4.29 5.40 -3.37
N PHE A 57 -4.93 6.20 -4.22
CA PHE A 57 -5.58 5.73 -5.43
C PHE A 57 -4.60 5.78 -6.60
N MET A 58 -4.42 4.66 -7.27
CA MET A 58 -3.57 4.51 -8.45
C MET A 58 -4.44 4.51 -9.70
N ASN A 59 -4.31 5.51 -10.55
CA ASN A 59 -4.97 5.52 -11.86
C ASN A 59 -4.18 4.67 -12.88
N VAL A 60 -4.76 4.40 -14.04
CA VAL A 60 -4.16 3.50 -15.05
C VAL A 60 -2.85 4.00 -15.69
N PHE A 61 -2.43 5.22 -15.41
CA PHE A 61 -1.18 5.80 -15.88
C PHE A 61 -0.09 5.82 -14.80
N ASP A 62 -0.45 5.56 -13.55
CA ASP A 62 0.50 5.46 -12.44
C ASP A 62 1.33 4.17 -12.52
N CYS A 63 2.45 4.12 -11.81
CA CYS A 63 3.22 2.89 -11.62
C CYS A 63 2.51 2.01 -10.60
N HIS A 64 2.28 0.74 -10.94
CA HIS A 64 1.51 -0.18 -10.10
C HIS A 64 2.37 -1.16 -9.28
N VAL A 65 3.68 -1.02 -9.33
CA VAL A 65 4.58 -1.74 -8.42
C VAL A 65 4.44 -1.15 -7.02
N ASN A 66 4.15 -2.01 -6.05
CA ASN A 66 4.02 -1.61 -4.65
C ASN A 66 5.28 -1.95 -3.86
N ARG A 67 5.62 -1.08 -2.91
CA ARG A 67 6.83 -1.17 -2.10
C ARG A 67 6.49 -1.12 -0.61
N THR A 68 7.36 -1.71 0.23
CA THR A 68 7.17 -1.60 1.67
C THR A 68 7.42 -0.17 2.16
N PRO A 69 6.55 0.37 3.04
CA PRO A 69 6.72 1.72 3.57
C PRO A 69 7.84 1.83 4.61
N CYS A 70 8.29 0.73 5.19
CA CYS A 70 9.30 0.70 6.24
C CYS A 70 10.22 -0.52 6.12
N SER A 71 11.35 -0.47 6.80
CA SER A 71 12.14 -1.69 7.06
C SER A 71 11.46 -2.50 8.15
N GLY A 72 11.50 -3.83 8.04
CA GLY A 72 10.89 -4.71 9.05
C GLY A 72 10.72 -6.14 8.57
N THR A 73 10.01 -6.92 9.39
CA THR A 73 9.74 -8.33 9.12
C THR A 73 8.27 -8.53 8.76
N VAL A 74 8.00 -9.26 7.70
CA VAL A 74 6.64 -9.65 7.31
C VAL A 74 6.11 -10.71 8.27
N GLU A 75 5.24 -10.32 9.20
CA GLU A 75 4.66 -11.27 10.17
C GLU A 75 3.60 -12.16 9.54
N ASP A 76 2.80 -11.60 8.62
CA ASP A 76 1.74 -12.35 7.97
C ASP A 76 1.36 -11.75 6.62
N ILE A 77 0.83 -12.59 5.74
CA ILE A 77 0.27 -12.23 4.45
C ILE A 77 -1.08 -12.92 4.32
N LEU A 78 -2.14 -12.13 4.11
CA LEU A 78 -3.48 -12.66 3.98
C LEU A 78 -4.13 -12.18 2.68
N TYR A 79 -4.38 -13.10 1.78
CA TYR A 79 -5.17 -12.86 0.57
C TYR A 79 -6.65 -13.08 0.85
N LYS A 80 -7.48 -12.15 0.43
CA LYS A 80 -8.95 -12.22 0.52
C LYS A 80 -9.57 -12.05 -0.86
N PRO A 81 -10.18 -13.10 -1.42
CA PRO A 81 -10.94 -12.97 -2.66
C PRO A 81 -12.13 -12.02 -2.47
N GLY A 82 -12.51 -11.33 -3.53
CA GLY A 82 -13.59 -10.35 -3.47
C GLY A 82 -14.11 -9.91 -4.82
N LYS A 83 -14.87 -8.83 -4.82
CA LYS A 83 -15.44 -8.19 -5.99
C LYS A 83 -14.44 -7.20 -6.60
N PHE A 84 -14.87 -6.52 -7.68
CA PHE A 84 -14.06 -5.54 -8.40
C PHE A 84 -14.87 -4.26 -8.62
N PHE A 85 -15.12 -3.51 -7.54
CA PHE A 85 -15.70 -2.16 -7.62
C PHE A 85 -14.62 -1.12 -7.90
N ASN A 86 -15.03 0.09 -8.28
CA ASN A 86 -14.09 1.20 -8.41
C ASN A 86 -13.34 1.42 -7.09
N ALA A 87 -12.02 1.33 -7.12
CA ALA A 87 -11.17 1.36 -5.93
C ALA A 87 -11.18 2.71 -5.18
N SER A 88 -11.63 3.80 -5.81
CA SER A 88 -11.80 5.10 -5.14
C SER A 88 -12.98 5.13 -4.16
N LEU A 89 -13.93 4.18 -4.25
CA LEU A 89 -15.10 4.13 -3.40
C LEU A 89 -14.79 3.45 -2.06
N ASP A 90 -15.46 3.88 -0.98
CA ASP A 90 -15.32 3.27 0.36
C ASP A 90 -15.68 1.79 0.36
N LYS A 91 -16.73 1.42 -0.36
CA LYS A 91 -17.19 0.04 -0.51
C LYS A 91 -16.12 -0.89 -1.09
N ALA A 92 -15.17 -0.39 -1.87
CA ALA A 92 -14.05 -1.17 -2.38
C ALA A 92 -13.14 -1.70 -1.26
N SER A 93 -12.98 -0.96 -0.17
CA SER A 93 -12.18 -1.39 0.99
C SER A 93 -12.77 -2.63 1.68
N GLU A 94 -14.07 -2.87 1.55
CA GLU A 94 -14.76 -3.95 2.25
C GLU A 94 -15.06 -5.16 1.39
N GLU A 95 -15.33 -4.95 0.09
CA GLU A 95 -15.84 -6.00 -0.79
C GLU A 95 -14.87 -6.44 -1.89
N ASN A 96 -13.88 -5.60 -2.28
CA ASN A 96 -12.95 -5.94 -3.37
C ASN A 96 -11.91 -6.98 -2.95
N GLU A 97 -11.35 -7.65 -3.95
CA GLU A 97 -10.18 -8.52 -3.80
C GLU A 97 -9.04 -7.74 -3.15
N ARG A 98 -8.43 -8.31 -2.12
CA ARG A 98 -7.41 -7.66 -1.30
C ARG A 98 -6.29 -8.61 -0.91
N ASN A 99 -5.10 -8.02 -0.70
CA ASN A 99 -3.99 -8.71 -0.07
C ASN A 99 -3.42 -7.83 1.05
N TYR A 100 -3.31 -8.39 2.24
CA TYR A 100 -2.81 -7.72 3.44
C TYR A 100 -1.38 -8.18 3.71
N TYR A 101 -0.50 -7.22 3.94
CA TYR A 101 0.85 -7.46 4.48
C TYR A 101 0.90 -6.88 5.88
N LYS A 102 1.04 -7.73 6.88
CA LYS A 102 1.32 -7.31 8.26
C LYS A 102 2.82 -7.29 8.46
N ILE A 103 3.38 -6.11 8.67
CA ILE A 103 4.81 -5.88 8.81
C ILE A 103 5.07 -5.37 10.23
N LYS A 104 6.01 -5.97 10.92
CA LYS A 104 6.55 -5.44 12.16
C LYS A 104 7.74 -4.58 11.82
N ASP A 105 7.65 -3.27 12.06
CA ASP A 105 8.75 -2.34 11.83
C ASP A 105 9.89 -2.55 12.83
N LYS A 106 11.03 -1.89 12.65
CA LYS A 106 12.19 -1.99 13.53
C LYS A 106 11.96 -1.41 14.92
N HIS A 107 10.91 -0.63 15.11
CA HIS A 107 10.51 -0.06 16.40
C HIS A 107 9.46 -0.93 17.13
N GLY A 108 9.03 -2.03 16.52
CA GLY A 108 8.02 -2.93 17.08
C GLY A 108 6.57 -2.51 16.81
N ASN A 109 6.32 -1.56 15.92
CA ASN A 109 4.96 -1.15 15.53
C ASN A 109 4.40 -2.07 14.45
N ASP A 110 3.07 -2.21 14.46
CA ASP A 110 2.34 -2.88 13.38
C ASP A 110 2.10 -1.89 12.23
N ILE A 111 2.62 -2.23 11.06
CA ILE A 111 2.37 -1.52 9.80
C ILE A 111 1.64 -2.48 8.85
N ILE A 112 0.43 -2.11 8.40
CA ILE A 112 -0.32 -2.97 7.51
C ILE A 112 -0.45 -2.28 6.15
N VAL A 113 0.02 -2.94 5.10
CA VAL A 113 -0.21 -2.50 3.72
C VAL A 113 -1.30 -3.37 3.12
N VAL A 114 -2.32 -2.75 2.55
CA VAL A 114 -3.42 -3.46 1.91
C VAL A 114 -3.45 -3.09 0.43
N GLN A 115 -3.21 -4.07 -0.42
CA GLN A 115 -3.45 -3.96 -1.85
C GLN A 115 -4.93 -4.23 -2.12
N ILE A 116 -5.61 -3.32 -2.83
CA ILE A 116 -7.05 -3.42 -3.14
C ILE A 116 -7.21 -3.33 -4.65
N ALA A 117 -7.70 -4.41 -5.25
CA ALA A 117 -7.99 -4.46 -6.68
C ALA A 117 -9.18 -3.56 -7.03
N GLY A 118 -9.13 -2.90 -8.19
CA GLY A 118 -10.21 -2.06 -8.70
C GLY A 118 -11.04 -2.72 -9.80
N LEU A 119 -11.89 -1.93 -10.45
CA LEU A 119 -12.85 -2.40 -11.45
C LEU A 119 -12.20 -3.10 -12.66
N VAL A 120 -11.05 -2.63 -13.09
CA VAL A 120 -10.31 -3.15 -14.25
C VAL A 120 -9.21 -4.12 -13.80
N ALA A 121 -8.70 -3.94 -12.59
CA ALA A 121 -7.76 -4.85 -11.96
C ALA A 121 -8.45 -6.17 -11.65
N ARG A 122 -7.88 -7.25 -12.11
CA ARG A 122 -8.39 -8.60 -11.82
C ARG A 122 -7.32 -9.50 -11.22
N ARG A 123 -6.22 -8.91 -10.72
CA ARG A 123 -5.15 -9.69 -10.12
C ARG A 123 -4.22 -8.83 -9.26
N ILE A 124 -4.03 -9.30 -8.05
CA ILE A 124 -2.96 -8.87 -7.15
C ILE A 124 -1.82 -9.88 -7.27
N VAL A 125 -0.60 -9.38 -7.48
CA VAL A 125 0.63 -10.19 -7.48
C VAL A 125 1.36 -9.88 -6.19
N CYS A 126 1.58 -10.93 -5.38
CA CYS A 126 2.39 -10.87 -4.17
C CYS A 126 3.79 -11.38 -4.50
N GLU A 127 4.83 -10.62 -4.17
CA GLU A 127 6.24 -10.95 -4.45
C GLU A 127 7.06 -11.17 -3.16
N THR A 128 6.42 -11.19 -2.01
CA THR A 128 7.07 -11.40 -0.72
C THR A 128 6.48 -12.58 0.04
N ASN A 129 7.20 -13.04 1.05
CA ASN A 129 6.84 -14.21 1.84
C ASN A 129 6.74 -13.86 3.32
N LYS A 130 5.98 -14.67 4.07
CA LYS A 130 5.94 -14.61 5.54
C LYS A 130 7.34 -14.85 6.11
N ASN A 131 7.68 -14.11 7.17
CA ASN A 131 8.99 -14.08 7.83
C ASN A 131 10.14 -13.50 6.99
N GLN A 132 9.85 -12.91 5.83
CA GLN A 132 10.86 -12.19 5.06
C GLN A 132 11.20 -10.86 5.72
N GLU A 133 12.49 -10.55 5.80
CA GLU A 133 12.98 -9.23 6.14
C GLU A 133 12.98 -8.35 4.91
N LEU A 134 12.49 -7.13 5.06
CA LEU A 134 12.41 -6.12 4.01
C LEU A 134 13.15 -4.86 4.44
N ASN A 135 13.83 -4.21 3.51
CA ASN A 135 14.31 -2.85 3.67
C ASN A 135 13.26 -1.87 3.14
N GLN A 136 13.18 -0.68 3.73
CA GLN A 136 12.29 0.38 3.25
C GLN A 136 12.41 0.56 1.74
N GLY A 137 11.27 0.56 1.03
CA GLY A 137 11.22 0.69 -0.42
C GLY A 137 11.39 -0.60 -1.22
N ASP A 138 11.66 -1.74 -0.58
CA ASP A 138 11.69 -3.03 -1.27
C ASP A 138 10.33 -3.34 -1.91
N ARG A 139 10.34 -4.04 -3.05
CA ARG A 139 9.12 -4.45 -3.75
C ARG A 139 8.36 -5.51 -2.95
N ILE A 140 7.06 -5.35 -2.83
CA ILE A 140 6.18 -6.32 -2.16
C ILE A 140 5.17 -6.94 -3.11
N GLY A 141 4.99 -6.37 -4.29
CA GLY A 141 4.08 -6.88 -5.30
C GLY A 141 3.56 -5.83 -6.26
N MET A 142 2.50 -6.16 -6.96
CA MET A 142 1.88 -5.30 -7.98
C MET A 142 0.36 -5.53 -8.02
N ILE A 143 -0.40 -4.48 -8.31
CA ILE A 143 -1.83 -4.58 -8.61
C ILE A 143 -2.03 -4.21 -10.08
N ARG A 144 -2.78 -5.02 -10.85
CA ARG A 144 -3.01 -4.75 -12.27
C ARG A 144 -4.25 -3.87 -12.47
N PHE A 145 -4.09 -2.71 -13.13
CA PHE A 145 -5.09 -1.77 -13.66
C PHE A 145 -6.08 -1.15 -12.66
N GLY A 146 -5.83 0.11 -12.29
CA GLY A 146 -6.72 0.96 -11.51
C GLY A 146 -7.03 0.35 -10.13
N SER A 147 -6.34 0.81 -9.11
CA SER A 147 -6.28 0.13 -7.82
C SER A 147 -6.10 1.13 -6.68
N ARG A 148 -6.04 0.62 -5.46
CA ARG A 148 -5.80 1.42 -4.27
C ARG A 148 -4.86 0.67 -3.34
N ALA A 149 -3.97 1.39 -2.70
CA ALA A 149 -3.17 0.91 -1.58
C ALA A 149 -3.56 1.66 -0.30
N ASP A 150 -3.85 0.92 0.76
CA ASP A 150 -4.08 1.48 2.09
C ASP A 150 -2.89 1.14 2.98
N VAL A 151 -2.43 2.11 3.77
CA VAL A 151 -1.42 1.93 4.80
C VAL A 151 -2.03 2.23 6.15
N TYR A 152 -2.07 1.24 7.04
CA TYR A 152 -2.43 1.40 8.44
C TYR A 152 -1.16 1.42 9.27
N TYR A 153 -1.06 2.36 10.19
CA TYR A 153 0.12 2.51 11.04
C TYR A 153 -0.24 3.13 12.40
N GLU A 154 0.61 2.88 13.38
CA GLU A 154 0.54 3.43 14.72
C GLU A 154 1.83 4.16 15.08
N ASN A 155 1.77 5.06 16.06
CA ASN A 155 2.93 5.77 16.62
C ASN A 155 3.75 6.60 15.60
N TYR A 156 3.10 7.03 14.50
CA TYR A 156 3.63 7.98 13.52
C TYR A 156 2.61 9.09 13.28
N GLU A 157 3.10 10.30 12.94
CA GLU A 157 2.26 11.44 12.57
C GLU A 157 2.23 11.63 11.05
N PRO A 158 1.05 11.83 10.43
CA PRO A 158 0.94 12.02 8.99
C PRO A 158 1.62 13.31 8.55
N LEU A 159 2.38 13.25 7.46
CA LEU A 159 3.04 14.40 6.82
C LEU A 159 2.30 14.87 5.56
N VAL A 160 1.32 14.09 5.12
CA VAL A 160 0.61 14.32 3.84
C VAL A 160 -0.85 14.66 4.07
N LYS A 161 -1.48 15.24 3.04
CA LYS A 161 -2.89 15.62 3.03
C LYS A 161 -3.59 15.04 1.80
N VAL A 162 -4.90 14.90 1.90
CA VAL A 162 -5.77 14.51 0.77
C VAL A 162 -5.56 15.45 -0.41
N GLY A 163 -5.50 14.90 -1.62
CA GLY A 163 -5.24 15.61 -2.88
C GLY A 163 -3.76 15.72 -3.27
N GLN A 164 -2.83 15.32 -2.41
CA GLN A 164 -1.41 15.28 -2.77
C GLN A 164 -1.09 14.06 -3.62
N THR A 165 -0.13 14.21 -4.55
CA THR A 165 0.45 13.10 -5.29
C THR A 165 1.52 12.42 -4.46
N ALA A 166 1.49 11.10 -4.43
CA ALA A 166 2.50 10.25 -3.80
C ALA A 166 3.30 9.49 -4.85
N ILE A 167 4.58 9.29 -4.57
CA ILE A 167 5.52 8.49 -5.37
C ILE A 167 6.01 7.34 -4.50
N SER A 168 5.84 6.12 -4.99
CA SER A 168 6.21 4.89 -4.29
C SER A 168 7.69 4.88 -3.91
N GLY A 169 7.98 4.63 -2.64
CA GLY A 169 9.33 4.61 -2.08
C GLY A 169 9.94 5.98 -1.78
N GLU A 170 9.40 7.09 -2.30
CA GLU A 170 10.00 8.43 -2.20
C GLU A 170 9.20 9.39 -1.33
N THR A 171 7.86 9.44 -1.49
CA THR A 171 7.03 10.35 -0.70
C THR A 171 6.97 9.92 0.76
N LEU A 172 7.35 10.83 1.66
CA LEU A 172 7.25 10.62 3.11
C LEU A 172 5.79 10.75 3.54
N LEU A 173 5.17 9.65 3.93
CA LEU A 173 3.77 9.63 4.37
C LEU A 173 3.58 10.03 5.81
N ALA A 174 4.47 9.56 6.70
CA ALA A 174 4.38 9.81 8.12
C ALA A 174 5.76 9.80 8.79
N LYS A 175 5.85 10.43 9.95
CA LYS A 175 7.07 10.52 10.77
C LYS A 175 6.77 10.04 12.19
N LYS A 176 7.71 9.35 12.78
CA LYS A 176 7.70 8.92 14.19
C LYS A 176 7.96 10.08 15.15
#